data_b451cef6294d1b37d4081e1fc0060e9d
#
_entry.id   b451cef6294d1b37d4081e1fc0060e9d
#
_cell.length_a   1.000
_cell.length_b   1.000
_cell.length_c   1.000
_cell.angle_alpha   90.00
_cell.angle_beta   90.00
_cell.angle_gamma   90.00
#
_symmetry.space_group_name_H-M   'P 1'
#
loop_
_entity.id
_entity.type
_entity.pdbx_description
1 polymer ?
#
loop_
_entity_poly.entity_id
_entity_poly.type
_entity_poly.pdbx_seq_one_letter_code
_entity_poly.pdbx_strand_id
1 'polypeptide(L)'
;MELRHDISLIIRQVRPQVVITQSPLRNLASTYGSHPDHTATGEATMCAVYPDARNPFAFIGMPCADVEDWKVQEVWIQAGPMGGDQDLAVVDITAQVERKFRALRCHVSQHVDPDAMMERVGARFQQLATEHGLPEGSSAELFRVCDTR
;
A
#
# COMPACT_ATOMS: atom_id res chain seq x y z
N MET A 1 -13.66 -14.02 1.87
CA MET A 1 -13.20 -14.85 0.71
C MET A 1 -13.32 -14.08 -0.59
N GLU A 2 -14.39 -13.33 -0.82
CA GLU A 2 -14.64 -12.53 -2.03
C GLU A 2 -13.51 -11.54 -2.36
N LEU A 3 -13.11 -10.70 -1.41
CA LEU A 3 -12.05 -9.72 -1.63
C LEU A 3 -10.72 -10.34 -2.09
N ARG A 4 -10.33 -11.50 -1.53
CA ARG A 4 -9.13 -12.23 -1.97
C ARG A 4 -9.25 -12.71 -3.41
N HIS A 5 -10.42 -13.25 -3.77
CA HIS A 5 -10.71 -13.67 -5.15
C HIS A 5 -10.60 -12.50 -6.11
N ASP A 6 -11.24 -11.36 -5.80
CA ASP A 6 -11.25 -10.20 -6.67
C ASP A 6 -9.85 -9.61 -6.87
N ILE A 7 -9.06 -9.52 -5.80
CA ILE A 7 -7.66 -9.07 -5.89
C ILE A 7 -6.84 -10.06 -6.72
N SER A 8 -7.02 -11.37 -6.53
CA SER A 8 -6.30 -12.41 -7.29
C SER A 8 -6.64 -12.35 -8.78
N LEU A 9 -7.92 -12.13 -9.11
CA LEU A 9 -8.36 -11.94 -10.50
C LEU A 9 -7.68 -10.72 -11.13
N ILE A 10 -7.68 -9.58 -10.44
CA ILE A 10 -7.03 -8.36 -10.92
C ILE A 10 -5.51 -8.58 -11.09
N ILE A 11 -4.85 -9.23 -10.14
CA ILE A 11 -3.41 -9.56 -10.24
C ILE A 11 -3.14 -10.40 -11.49
N ARG A 12 -3.92 -11.43 -11.76
CA ARG A 12 -3.75 -12.28 -12.94
C ARG A 12 -4.01 -11.53 -14.26
N GLN A 13 -5.00 -10.64 -14.27
CA GLN A 13 -5.34 -9.83 -15.45
C GLN A 13 -4.28 -8.75 -15.74
N VAL A 14 -3.84 -8.03 -14.71
CA VAL A 14 -2.90 -6.89 -14.83
C VAL A 14 -1.45 -7.35 -14.91
N ARG A 15 -1.13 -8.49 -14.30
CA ARG A 15 0.22 -9.08 -14.23
C ARG A 15 1.28 -8.12 -13.67
N PRO A 16 1.04 -7.48 -12.51
CA PRO A 16 1.95 -6.51 -11.95
C PRO A 16 3.22 -7.17 -11.41
N GLN A 17 4.35 -6.48 -11.54
CA GLN A 17 5.60 -6.88 -10.89
C GLN A 17 5.57 -6.50 -9.41
N VAL A 18 4.97 -5.36 -9.08
CA VAL A 18 4.86 -4.81 -7.72
C VAL A 18 3.39 -4.57 -7.39
N VAL A 19 2.99 -4.95 -6.19
CA VAL A 19 1.67 -4.63 -5.61
C VAL A 19 1.87 -3.74 -4.40
N ILE A 20 1.20 -2.58 -4.38
CA ILE A 20 1.20 -1.67 -3.23
C ILE A 20 -0.07 -1.91 -2.41
N THR A 21 0.06 -2.07 -1.09
CA THR A 21 -1.08 -2.34 -0.21
C THR A 21 -0.93 -1.69 1.16
N GLN A 22 -1.99 -1.77 1.96
CA GLN A 22 -2.02 -1.37 3.36
C GLN A 22 -1.35 -2.43 4.25
N SER A 23 -0.99 -2.04 5.48
CA SER A 23 -0.48 -2.98 6.48
C SER A 23 -1.59 -3.94 6.94
N PRO A 24 -1.34 -5.26 6.96
CA PRO A 24 -2.25 -6.22 7.59
C PRO A 24 -2.19 -6.17 9.12
N LEU A 25 -1.18 -5.50 9.69
CA LEU A 25 -0.95 -5.47 11.13
C LEU A 25 -1.63 -4.27 11.78
N ARG A 26 -2.23 -4.51 12.94
CA ARG A 26 -2.76 -3.44 13.79
C ARG A 26 -1.66 -2.78 14.59
N ASN A 27 -1.70 -1.45 14.65
CA ASN A 27 -0.89 -0.70 15.60
C ASN A 27 -1.59 -0.66 16.96
N LEU A 28 -1.05 -1.40 17.94
CA LEU A 28 -1.62 -1.46 19.29
C LEU A 28 -1.26 -0.23 20.16
N ALA A 29 -0.26 0.55 19.74
CA ALA A 29 0.07 1.81 20.40
C ALA A 29 -0.85 2.96 19.96
N SER A 30 -1.42 2.87 18.76
CA SER A 30 -2.39 3.85 18.23
C SER A 30 -3.32 3.17 17.23
N THR A 31 -4.61 3.15 17.52
CA THR A 31 -5.61 2.53 16.63
C THR A 31 -5.97 3.40 15.43
N TYR A 32 -5.60 4.67 15.43
CA TYR A 32 -5.99 5.64 14.40
C TYR A 32 -5.60 5.21 12.97
N GLY A 33 -4.41 4.63 12.79
CA GLY A 33 -3.94 4.14 11.49
C GLY A 33 -4.32 2.68 11.19
N SER A 34 -5.11 2.04 12.05
CA SER A 34 -5.44 0.61 11.96
C SER A 34 -6.92 0.36 11.70
N HIS A 35 -7.53 1.16 10.80
CA HIS A 35 -8.93 0.96 10.43
C HIS A 35 -9.13 -0.49 9.92
N PRO A 36 -10.23 -1.17 10.32
CA PRO A 36 -10.48 -2.55 9.89
C PRO A 36 -10.40 -2.77 8.38
N ASP A 37 -10.87 -1.82 7.57
CA ASP A 37 -10.82 -1.93 6.12
C ASP A 37 -9.37 -1.94 5.58
N HIS A 38 -8.46 -1.16 6.21
CA HIS A 38 -7.06 -1.15 5.83
C HIS A 38 -6.38 -2.48 6.15
N THR A 39 -6.58 -3.00 7.36
CA THR A 39 -5.98 -4.27 7.76
C THR A 39 -6.57 -5.45 6.99
N ALA A 40 -7.88 -5.44 6.72
CA ALA A 40 -8.54 -6.46 5.90
C ALA A 40 -8.05 -6.44 4.45
N THR A 41 -7.86 -5.24 3.87
CA THR A 41 -7.28 -5.08 2.52
C THR A 41 -5.85 -5.58 2.48
N GLY A 42 -5.04 -5.23 3.47
CA GLY A 42 -3.65 -5.71 3.58
C GLY A 42 -3.57 -7.23 3.64
N GLU A 43 -4.33 -7.85 4.54
CA GLU A 43 -4.37 -9.31 4.69
C GLU A 43 -4.89 -10.00 3.43
N ALA A 44 -5.98 -9.51 2.84
CA ALA A 44 -6.52 -10.07 1.62
C ALA A 44 -5.53 -9.97 0.45
N THR A 45 -4.79 -8.86 0.35
CA THR A 45 -3.76 -8.67 -0.69
C THR A 45 -2.59 -9.62 -0.49
N MET A 46 -2.09 -9.78 0.73
CA MET A 46 -1.00 -10.73 1.02
C MET A 46 -1.40 -12.15 0.65
N CYS A 47 -2.61 -12.58 1.00
CA CYS A 47 -3.15 -13.88 0.62
C CYS A 47 -3.35 -14.01 -0.90
N ALA A 48 -3.80 -12.95 -1.56
CA ALA A 48 -4.00 -12.94 -3.01
C ALA A 48 -2.67 -13.07 -3.76
N VAL A 49 -1.62 -12.38 -3.31
CA VAL A 49 -0.27 -12.49 -3.89
C VAL A 49 0.31 -13.89 -3.65
N TYR A 50 0.14 -14.41 -2.42
CA TYR A 50 0.59 -15.74 -2.04
C TYR A 50 -0.38 -16.40 -1.04
N PRO A 51 -0.97 -17.55 -1.41
CA PRO A 51 -0.66 -18.38 -2.59
C PRO A 51 -1.57 -18.15 -3.81
N ASP A 52 -2.64 -17.31 -3.72
CA ASP A 52 -3.80 -17.43 -4.60
C ASP A 52 -3.50 -17.13 -6.08
N ALA A 53 -2.89 -15.97 -6.39
CA ALA A 53 -2.68 -15.56 -7.79
C ALA A 53 -1.69 -16.45 -8.54
N ARG A 54 -0.78 -17.12 -7.83
CA ARG A 54 0.23 -18.02 -8.42
C ARG A 54 -0.16 -19.49 -8.40
N ASN A 55 -1.33 -19.82 -7.86
CA ASN A 55 -1.81 -21.20 -7.78
C ASN A 55 -2.91 -21.45 -8.83
N PRO A 56 -2.63 -22.20 -9.91
CA PRO A 56 -3.62 -22.44 -10.98
C PRO A 56 -4.88 -23.15 -10.48
N PHE A 57 -4.83 -23.76 -9.31
CA PHE A 57 -5.97 -24.44 -8.69
C PHE A 57 -6.74 -23.58 -7.69
N ALA A 58 -6.33 -22.33 -7.48
CA ALA A 58 -7.09 -21.41 -6.64
C ALA A 58 -8.40 -21.02 -7.32
N PHE A 59 -9.49 -20.98 -6.52
CA PHE A 59 -10.81 -20.52 -6.94
C PHE A 59 -11.43 -21.31 -8.11
N ILE A 60 -11.25 -22.63 -8.15
CA ILE A 60 -11.87 -23.51 -9.16
C ILE A 60 -13.39 -23.26 -9.25
N GLY A 61 -13.88 -23.06 -10.47
CA GLY A 61 -15.28 -22.73 -10.74
C GLY A 61 -15.64 -21.26 -10.55
N MET A 62 -14.68 -20.40 -10.30
CA MET A 62 -14.84 -18.93 -10.26
C MET A 62 -14.08 -18.26 -11.40
N PRO A 63 -14.42 -17.03 -11.81
CA PRO A 63 -13.78 -16.34 -12.94
C PRO A 63 -12.25 -16.23 -12.86
N CYS A 64 -11.67 -16.24 -11.67
CA CYS A 64 -10.23 -16.22 -11.48
C CYS A 64 -9.53 -17.49 -12.00
N ALA A 65 -10.20 -18.63 -11.98
CA ALA A 65 -9.63 -19.89 -12.45
C ALA A 65 -9.38 -19.93 -13.96
N ASP A 66 -10.12 -19.11 -14.74
CA ASP A 66 -10.03 -19.05 -16.21
C ASP A 66 -8.92 -18.11 -16.69
N VAL A 67 -8.24 -17.42 -15.76
CA VAL A 67 -7.12 -16.51 -16.06
C VAL A 67 -5.82 -17.15 -15.61
N GLU A 68 -4.82 -17.16 -16.51
CA GLU A 68 -3.50 -17.71 -16.23
C GLU A 68 -2.90 -17.14 -14.94
N ASP A 69 -2.32 -17.99 -14.11
CA ASP A 69 -1.68 -17.59 -12.86
C ASP A 69 -0.54 -16.60 -13.07
N TRP A 70 -0.30 -15.79 -12.05
CA TRP A 70 0.73 -14.76 -12.09
C TRP A 70 1.52 -14.69 -10.78
N LYS A 71 2.83 -14.52 -10.91
CA LYS A 71 3.75 -14.35 -9.78
C LYS A 71 4.15 -12.89 -9.66
N VAL A 72 3.59 -12.18 -8.68
CA VAL A 72 4.06 -10.87 -8.25
C VAL A 72 5.48 -11.02 -7.69
N GLN A 73 6.36 -10.07 -7.94
CA GLN A 73 7.75 -10.13 -7.47
C GLN A 73 7.92 -9.50 -6.09
N GLU A 74 7.24 -8.39 -5.84
CA GLU A 74 7.34 -7.64 -4.59
C GLU A 74 5.98 -7.13 -4.14
N VAL A 75 5.77 -7.10 -2.81
CA VAL A 75 4.67 -6.38 -2.18
C VAL A 75 5.25 -5.21 -1.40
N TRP A 76 4.78 -4.02 -1.71
CA TRP A 76 5.15 -2.79 -1.03
C TRP A 76 4.03 -2.39 -0.06
N ILE A 77 4.29 -2.56 1.23
CA ILE A 77 3.34 -2.25 2.29
C ILE A 77 3.59 -0.84 2.77
N GLN A 78 2.57 0.01 2.75
CA GLN A 78 2.68 1.36 3.30
C GLN A 78 3.17 1.30 4.75
N ALA A 79 4.33 1.89 5.02
CA ALA A 79 4.89 1.95 6.35
C ALA A 79 4.21 3.06 7.15
N GLY A 80 3.33 2.65 8.05
CA GLY A 80 2.84 3.49 9.13
C GLY A 80 3.87 3.55 10.27
N PRO A 81 3.57 4.22 11.39
CA PRO A 81 4.47 4.34 12.55
C PRO A 81 4.68 3.02 13.31
N MET A 82 4.59 1.89 12.64
CA MET A 82 4.74 0.56 13.23
C MET A 82 6.17 0.07 13.10
N GLY A 83 6.85 0.10 14.22
CA GLY A 83 8.21 -0.29 14.53
C GLY A 83 8.91 -1.36 13.70
N GLY A 84 10.20 -1.12 13.47
CA GLY A 84 11.18 -1.98 12.85
C GLY A 84 11.78 -1.33 11.61
N ASP A 85 13.00 -0.81 11.73
CA ASP A 85 13.74 -0.11 10.67
C ASP A 85 14.37 -1.05 9.62
N GLN A 86 13.96 -2.31 9.57
CA GLN A 86 14.52 -3.26 8.63
C GLN A 86 13.69 -3.28 7.35
N ASP A 87 14.37 -3.19 6.22
CA ASP A 87 13.82 -3.32 4.87
C ASP A 87 12.82 -2.22 4.44
N LEU A 88 13.08 -0.96 4.84
CA LEU A 88 12.31 0.19 4.37
C LEU A 88 12.85 0.74 3.05
N ALA A 89 12.01 0.80 2.04
CA ALA A 89 12.26 1.60 0.85
C ALA A 89 11.83 3.05 1.13
N VAL A 90 12.78 3.96 1.02
CA VAL A 90 12.55 5.41 1.10
C VAL A 90 12.39 5.93 -0.31
N VAL A 91 11.21 6.43 -0.64
CA VAL A 91 10.90 6.95 -1.97
C VAL A 91 10.83 8.47 -1.93
N ASP A 92 11.73 9.14 -2.65
CA ASP A 92 11.63 10.58 -2.86
C ASP A 92 10.43 10.89 -3.76
N ILE A 93 9.45 11.58 -3.18
CA ILE A 93 8.22 11.99 -3.88
C ILE A 93 8.15 13.49 -4.12
N THR A 94 9.24 14.23 -3.94
CA THR A 94 9.28 15.70 -4.00
C THR A 94 8.61 16.23 -5.27
N ALA A 95 8.94 15.66 -6.42
CA ALA A 95 8.36 16.06 -7.71
C ALA A 95 6.88 15.66 -7.89
N GLN A 96 6.33 14.82 -7.00
CA GLN A 96 4.98 14.29 -7.10
C GLN A 96 4.01 14.82 -6.03
N VAL A 97 4.50 15.59 -5.07
CA VAL A 97 3.71 16.11 -3.93
C VAL A 97 2.46 16.85 -4.40
N GLU A 98 2.61 17.77 -5.35
CA GLU A 98 1.49 18.54 -5.90
C GLU A 98 0.45 17.64 -6.59
N ARG A 99 0.89 16.62 -7.31
CA ARG A 99 0.00 15.64 -7.94
C ARG A 99 -0.75 14.82 -6.89
N LYS A 100 -0.06 14.43 -5.82
CA LYS A 100 -0.64 13.71 -4.69
C LYS A 100 -1.68 14.56 -3.97
N PHE A 101 -1.41 15.83 -3.72
CA PHE A 101 -2.37 16.75 -3.09
C PHE A 101 -3.61 16.97 -3.96
N ARG A 102 -3.45 17.10 -5.28
CA ARG A 102 -4.61 17.15 -6.18
C ARG A 102 -5.47 15.89 -6.09
N ALA A 103 -4.86 14.71 -6.00
CA ALA A 103 -5.58 13.46 -5.83
C ALA A 103 -6.31 13.40 -4.46
N LEU A 104 -5.66 13.82 -3.38
CA LEU A 104 -6.28 13.88 -2.04
C LEU A 104 -7.49 14.82 -2.01
N ARG A 105 -7.45 15.96 -2.69
CA ARG A 105 -8.58 16.89 -2.80
C ARG A 105 -9.82 16.30 -3.47
N CYS A 106 -9.67 15.23 -4.25
CA CYS A 106 -10.81 14.54 -4.85
C CYS A 106 -11.67 13.78 -3.81
N HIS A 107 -11.14 13.52 -2.61
CA HIS A 107 -11.83 12.83 -1.53
C HIS A 107 -12.63 13.80 -0.64
N VAL A 108 -13.52 14.58 -1.25
CA VAL A 108 -14.26 15.67 -0.60
C VAL A 108 -15.09 15.24 0.60
N SER A 109 -15.57 14.00 0.64
CA SER A 109 -16.35 13.46 1.76
C SER A 109 -15.50 13.09 2.98
N GLN A 110 -14.18 13.02 2.84
CA GLN A 110 -13.27 12.55 3.89
C GLN A 110 -12.60 13.69 4.66
N HIS A 111 -12.65 14.90 4.13
CA HIS A 111 -11.89 16.03 4.69
C HIS A 111 -12.78 17.24 4.88
N VAL A 112 -13.02 17.60 6.15
CA VAL A 112 -13.74 18.83 6.52
C VAL A 112 -12.91 20.06 6.19
N ASP A 113 -11.59 19.98 6.37
CA ASP A 113 -10.61 21.01 6.04
C ASP A 113 -9.48 20.41 5.20
N PRO A 114 -9.59 20.45 3.87
CA PRO A 114 -8.57 19.89 2.97
C PRO A 114 -7.21 20.58 3.08
N ASP A 115 -7.17 21.90 3.35
CA ASP A 115 -5.92 22.64 3.39
C ASP A 115 -5.12 22.31 4.65
N ALA A 116 -5.77 22.27 5.82
CA ALA A 116 -5.13 21.80 7.06
C ALA A 116 -4.68 20.33 6.97
N MET A 117 -5.41 19.49 6.26
CA MET A 117 -5.00 18.11 6.02
C MET A 117 -3.73 18.05 5.17
N MET A 118 -3.66 18.81 4.07
CA MET A 118 -2.48 18.82 3.20
C MET A 118 -1.25 19.39 3.90
N GLU A 119 -1.41 20.41 4.75
CA GLU A 119 -0.31 20.93 5.57
C GLU A 119 0.26 19.84 6.47
N ARG A 120 -0.59 19.10 7.21
CA ARG A 120 -0.14 17.98 8.07
C ARG A 120 0.54 16.87 7.28
N VAL A 121 -0.05 16.48 6.14
CA VAL A 121 0.50 15.41 5.30
C VAL A 121 1.83 15.84 4.68
N GLY A 122 1.92 17.10 4.19
CA GLY A 122 3.15 17.66 3.66
C GLY A 122 4.27 17.73 4.70
N ALA A 123 3.95 18.21 5.90
CA ALA A 123 4.91 18.25 7.01
C ALA A 123 5.42 16.83 7.34
N ARG A 124 4.55 15.81 7.31
CA ARG A 124 4.95 14.42 7.52
C ARG A 124 5.89 13.92 6.42
N PHE A 125 5.64 14.23 5.15
CA PHE A 125 6.53 13.83 4.05
C PHE A 125 7.92 14.47 4.19
N GLN A 126 7.99 15.73 4.58
CA GLN A 126 9.26 16.42 4.82
C GLN A 126 10.00 15.85 6.03
N GLN A 127 9.28 15.55 7.10
CA GLN A 127 9.85 14.91 8.28
C GLN A 127 10.47 13.55 7.91
N LEU A 128 9.75 12.72 7.16
CA LEU A 128 10.26 11.42 6.71
C LEU A 128 11.52 11.57 5.83
N ALA A 129 11.53 12.55 4.91
CA ALA A 129 12.70 12.82 4.09
C ALA A 129 13.92 13.18 4.96
N THR A 130 13.74 14.04 5.96
CA THR A 130 14.78 14.45 6.89
C THR A 130 15.28 13.27 7.75
N GLU A 131 14.36 12.50 8.34
CA GLU A 131 14.68 11.33 9.17
C GLU A 131 15.50 10.28 8.42
N HIS A 132 15.32 10.20 7.09
CA HIS A 132 16.02 9.22 6.22
C HIS A 132 17.12 9.84 5.36
N GLY A 133 17.58 11.04 5.68
CA GLY A 133 18.78 11.63 5.09
C GLY A 133 18.63 12.15 3.65
N LEU A 134 17.43 12.46 3.19
CA LEU A 134 17.23 13.14 1.92
C LEU A 134 17.63 14.61 2.02
N PRO A 135 17.94 15.28 0.88
CA PRO A 135 18.27 16.71 0.87
C PRO A 135 17.18 17.58 1.52
N GLU A 136 17.58 18.72 2.07
CA GLU A 136 16.64 19.71 2.63
C GLU A 136 15.57 20.11 1.60
N GLY A 137 14.33 20.20 2.03
CA GLY A 137 13.19 20.51 1.16
C GLY A 137 12.60 19.30 0.42
N SER A 138 13.20 18.11 0.56
CA SER A 138 12.65 16.87 -0.02
C SER A 138 11.42 16.40 0.74
N SER A 139 10.65 15.54 0.07
CA SER A 139 9.48 14.84 0.62
C SER A 139 9.59 13.34 0.34
N ALA A 140 9.27 12.52 1.31
CA ALA A 140 9.41 11.06 1.17
C ALA A 140 8.17 10.29 1.60
N GLU A 141 7.99 9.11 1.00
CA GLU A 141 7.13 8.03 1.49
C GLU A 141 7.96 6.80 1.82
N LEU A 142 7.48 6.04 2.78
CA LEU A 142 8.14 4.82 3.23
C LEU A 142 7.28 3.60 2.92
N PHE A 143 7.94 2.55 2.44
CA PHE A 143 7.31 1.26 2.21
C PHE A 143 8.17 0.15 2.81
N ARG A 144 7.51 -0.83 3.41
CA ARG A 144 8.16 -2.11 3.71
C ARG A 144 8.05 -2.98 2.47
N VAL A 145 9.18 -3.43 1.96
CA VAL A 145 9.25 -4.28 0.78
C VAL A 145 9.30 -5.74 1.20
N CYS A 146 8.34 -6.53 0.72
CA CYS A 146 8.33 -7.99 0.85
C CYS A 146 8.69 -8.61 -0.49
N ASP A 147 9.82 -9.29 -0.58
CA ASP A 147 10.19 -10.13 -1.72
C ASP A 147 9.30 -11.39 -1.71
N THR A 148 8.70 -11.70 -2.85
CA THR A 148 7.83 -12.87 -3.03
C THR A 148 8.36 -13.86 -4.07
N ARG A 149 9.57 -13.63 -4.56
CA ARG A 149 10.22 -14.49 -5.56
C ARG A 149 10.59 -15.89 -5.06
#